data_58303da2964a18ca966465db6ee07243
#
_entry.id   58303da2964a18ca966465db6ee07243
#
_cell.length_a   1.000
_cell.length_b   1.000
_cell.length_c   1.000
_cell.angle_alpha   90.00
_cell.angle_beta   90.00
_cell.angle_gamma   90.00
#
_symmetry.space_group_name_H-M   'P 1'
#
loop_
_entity.id
_entity.type
_entity.pdbx_description
1 polymer ?
#
loop_
_entity_poly.entity_id
_entity_poly.type
_entity_poly.pdbx_seq_one_letter_code
_entity_poly.pdbx_strand_id
1 'polypeptide(L)'
;DLVKVIKEAIVNSPYDFMITQGLRSAKYQNELYQQGRTKRGLKVTNADGYIKKSNHQMKVDGFGYAIDFVILNGKALDWDTESKYEAVAKHLLEVGHKLGIDLEWGGNWRFKDYPHIQIAGADKIAFKK
;
A
#
# COMPACT_ATOMS: atom_id res chain seq x y z
N ASP A 1 11.98 -2.57 -5.89
CA ASP A 1 11.05 -3.18 -6.85
C ASP A 1 9.74 -2.44 -6.95
N LEU A 2 9.04 -2.14 -5.86
CA LEU A 2 7.86 -1.28 -5.90
C LEU A 2 8.20 0.13 -6.42
N VAL A 3 9.34 0.69 -6.01
CA VAL A 3 9.81 2.00 -6.49
C VAL A 3 9.96 2.00 -8.01
N LYS A 4 10.50 0.93 -8.57
CA LYS A 4 10.69 0.77 -10.01
C LYS A 4 9.36 0.77 -10.76
N VAL A 5 8.37 0.04 -10.24
CA VAL A 5 7.01 0.01 -10.80
C VAL A 5 6.38 1.40 -10.76
N ILE A 6 6.47 2.08 -9.63
CA ILE A 6 5.88 3.40 -9.43
C ILE A 6 6.49 4.43 -10.38
N LYS A 7 7.81 4.45 -10.52
CA LYS A 7 8.51 5.37 -11.43
C LYS A 7 8.08 5.20 -12.89
N GLU A 8 7.89 3.97 -13.33
CA GLU A 8 7.38 3.69 -14.67
C GLU A 8 5.91 4.08 -14.81
N ALA A 9 5.09 3.70 -13.82
CA ALA A 9 3.64 3.85 -13.88
C ALA A 9 3.20 5.32 -13.84
N ILE A 10 3.88 6.17 -13.08
CA ILE A 10 3.45 7.57 -12.91
C ILE A 10 3.50 8.37 -14.22
N VAL A 11 4.34 7.97 -15.16
CA VAL A 11 4.51 8.67 -16.43
C VAL A 11 3.24 8.64 -17.29
N ASN A 12 2.55 7.51 -17.31
CA ASN A 12 1.36 7.28 -18.15
C ASN A 12 0.11 6.94 -17.35
N SER A 13 0.05 7.30 -16.07
CA SER A 13 -1.08 6.96 -15.22
C SER A 13 -2.38 7.62 -15.73
N PRO A 14 -3.52 6.89 -15.75
CA PRO A 14 -4.82 7.44 -16.16
C PRO A 14 -5.29 8.59 -15.25
N TYR A 15 -4.88 8.57 -13.98
CA TYR A 15 -5.10 9.64 -13.02
C TYR A 15 -3.82 9.90 -12.28
N ASP A 16 -3.59 11.13 -11.84
CA ASP A 16 -2.43 11.47 -11.03
C ASP A 16 -2.57 10.88 -9.63
N PHE A 17 -1.46 10.48 -9.04
CA PHE A 17 -1.44 9.89 -7.70
C PHE A 17 -0.14 10.20 -6.97
N MET A 18 -0.17 10.06 -5.67
CA MET A 18 0.98 10.26 -4.80
C MET A 18 1.10 9.11 -3.82
N ILE A 19 2.32 8.70 -3.50
CA ILE A 19 2.58 7.69 -2.47
C ILE A 19 2.50 8.36 -1.11
N THR A 20 1.65 7.85 -0.25
CA THR A 20 1.44 8.38 1.10
C THR A 20 2.14 7.56 2.17
N GLN A 21 2.29 6.25 1.95
CA GLN A 21 2.94 5.34 2.88
C GLN A 21 3.81 4.35 2.12
N GLY A 22 5.01 4.12 2.64
CA GLY A 22 5.92 3.09 2.14
C GLY A 22 6.31 2.19 3.29
N LEU A 23 7.61 2.11 3.58
CA LEU A 23 8.14 1.33 4.69
C LEU A 23 7.70 1.92 6.04
N ARG A 24 7.21 1.05 6.93
CA ARG A 24 6.81 1.42 8.30
C ARG A 24 7.67 0.71 9.33
N SER A 25 8.00 1.42 10.42
CA SER A 25 8.57 0.79 11.62
C SER A 25 7.48 0.07 12.41
N ALA A 26 7.88 -0.87 13.28
CA ALA A 26 6.95 -1.52 14.20
C ALA A 26 6.27 -0.50 15.12
N LYS A 27 7.02 0.48 15.60
CA LYS A 27 6.50 1.55 16.45
C LYS A 27 5.41 2.35 15.76
N TYR A 28 5.64 2.79 14.52
CA TYR A 28 4.64 3.54 13.75
C TYR A 28 3.42 2.69 13.44
N GLN A 29 3.61 1.43 13.07
CA GLN A 29 2.51 0.49 12.84
C GLN A 29 1.66 0.34 14.10
N ASN A 30 2.28 0.27 15.28
CA ASN A 30 1.55 0.19 16.54
C ASN A 30 0.77 1.48 16.82
N GLU A 31 1.32 2.64 16.51
CA GLU A 31 0.61 3.92 16.64
C GLU A 31 -0.66 3.94 15.78
N LEU A 32 -0.59 3.44 14.54
CA LEU A 32 -1.75 3.28 13.67
C LEU A 32 -2.77 2.29 14.27
N TYR A 33 -2.28 1.20 14.85
CA TYR A 33 -3.12 0.20 15.51
C TYR A 33 -3.88 0.78 16.70
N GLN A 34 -3.26 1.67 17.47
CA GLN A 34 -3.91 2.31 18.62
C GLN A 34 -5.02 3.27 18.22
N GLN A 35 -5.01 3.80 17.00
CA GLN A 35 -6.09 4.64 16.51
C GLN A 35 -7.42 3.86 16.49
N GLY A 36 -8.43 4.40 17.13
CA GLY A 36 -9.72 3.75 17.32
C GLY A 36 -9.74 2.72 18.48
N ARG A 37 -8.62 2.58 19.21
CA ARG A 37 -8.51 1.72 20.42
C ARG A 37 -8.15 2.56 21.62
N THR A 38 -6.86 2.90 21.80
CA THR A 38 -6.41 3.78 22.91
C THR A 38 -6.33 5.25 22.50
N LYS A 39 -6.30 5.54 21.20
CA LYS A 39 -6.30 6.90 20.64
C LYS A 39 -7.59 7.15 19.87
N ARG A 40 -7.98 8.42 19.74
CA ARG A 40 -9.16 8.83 18.98
C ARG A 40 -8.99 8.50 17.50
N GLY A 41 -10.11 8.26 16.84
CA GLY A 41 -10.20 8.04 15.40
C GLY A 41 -10.86 6.72 15.05
N LEU A 42 -11.02 6.48 13.77
CA LEU A 42 -11.52 5.23 13.25
C LEU A 42 -10.38 4.21 13.17
N LYS A 43 -10.70 2.94 13.38
CA LYS A 43 -9.73 1.86 13.20
C LYS A 43 -9.28 1.80 11.76
N VAL A 44 -7.97 1.83 11.51
CA VAL A 44 -7.37 1.81 10.18
C VAL A 44 -6.60 0.53 9.88
N THR A 45 -6.26 -0.25 10.92
CA THR A 45 -5.50 -1.50 10.76
C THR A 45 -5.79 -2.48 11.89
N ASN A 46 -5.67 -3.77 11.60
CA ASN A 46 -5.70 -4.84 12.60
C ASN A 46 -4.30 -5.38 12.93
N ALA A 47 -3.25 -4.84 12.30
CA ALA A 47 -1.88 -5.24 12.55
C ALA A 47 -1.25 -4.31 13.61
N ASP A 48 -0.83 -4.88 14.75
CA ASP A 48 -0.25 -4.13 15.87
C ASP A 48 1.22 -3.78 15.69
N GLY A 49 1.89 -4.38 14.70
CA GLY A 49 3.28 -4.12 14.38
C GLY A 49 4.28 -5.03 15.07
N TYR A 50 3.89 -5.77 16.08
CA TYR A 50 4.75 -6.66 16.87
C TYR A 50 4.35 -8.12 16.78
N ILE A 51 3.15 -8.48 17.20
CA ILE A 51 2.61 -9.84 17.10
C ILE A 51 2.11 -10.07 15.68
N LYS A 52 1.25 -9.18 15.21
CA LYS A 52 0.75 -9.19 13.83
C LYS A 52 1.37 -8.02 13.07
N LYS A 53 2.30 -8.30 12.17
CA LYS A 53 3.00 -7.29 11.39
C LYS A 53 2.28 -6.98 10.08
N SER A 54 2.50 -5.77 9.57
CA SER A 54 1.99 -5.30 8.28
C SER A 54 3.02 -5.53 7.17
N ASN A 55 2.58 -5.77 5.94
CA ASN A 55 3.46 -5.86 4.77
C ASN A 55 4.18 -4.54 4.43
N HIS A 56 3.80 -3.42 5.07
CA HIS A 56 4.58 -2.19 5.05
C HIS A 56 5.85 -2.26 5.91
N GLN A 57 5.98 -3.25 6.77
CA GLN A 57 7.17 -3.43 7.61
C GLN A 57 8.24 -4.23 6.88
N MET A 58 9.49 -4.01 7.31
CA MET A 58 10.66 -4.62 6.66
C MET A 58 10.64 -6.14 6.74
N LYS A 59 10.84 -6.79 5.61
CA LYS A 59 11.04 -8.24 5.51
C LYS A 59 12.53 -8.60 5.64
N VAL A 60 12.83 -9.89 5.69
CA VAL A 60 14.21 -10.39 5.88
C VAL A 60 15.18 -9.92 4.81
N ASP A 61 14.69 -9.60 3.61
CA ASP A 61 15.50 -9.08 2.51
C ASP A 61 15.80 -7.57 2.62
N GLY A 62 15.32 -6.90 3.66
CA GLY A 62 15.55 -5.48 3.90
C GLY A 62 14.54 -4.54 3.26
N PHE A 63 13.47 -5.06 2.65
CA PHE A 63 12.45 -4.26 1.96
C PHE A 63 11.07 -4.37 2.58
N GLY A 64 10.28 -3.29 2.48
CA GLY A 64 8.84 -3.35 2.66
C GLY A 64 8.18 -3.84 1.36
N TYR A 65 7.04 -4.52 1.48
CA TYR A 65 6.37 -5.16 0.36
C TYR A 65 5.05 -4.49 0.01
N ALA A 66 4.73 -3.38 0.65
CA ALA A 66 3.48 -2.67 0.43
C ALA A 66 3.68 -1.15 0.39
N ILE A 67 2.82 -0.49 -0.37
CA ILE A 67 2.70 0.97 -0.40
C ILE A 67 1.22 1.35 -0.35
N ASP A 68 0.96 2.57 0.10
CA ASP A 68 -0.35 3.21 -0.05
C ASP A 68 -0.21 4.42 -0.97
N PHE A 69 -1.25 4.68 -1.76
CA PHE A 69 -1.30 5.83 -2.66
C PHE A 69 -2.62 6.58 -2.51
N VAL A 70 -2.63 7.83 -2.93
CA VAL A 70 -3.83 8.67 -2.98
C VAL A 70 -3.98 9.29 -4.35
N ILE A 71 -5.22 9.37 -4.83
CA ILE A 71 -5.55 10.04 -6.08
C ILE A 71 -5.46 11.54 -5.91
N LEU A 72 -4.85 12.23 -6.88
CA LEU A 72 -4.74 13.68 -6.91
C LEU A 72 -5.72 14.26 -7.94
N ASN A 73 -6.51 15.24 -7.50
CA ASN A 73 -7.32 16.11 -8.35
C ASN A 73 -6.69 17.51 -8.33
N GLY A 74 -5.73 17.75 -9.23
CA GLY A 74 -4.88 18.93 -9.13
C GLY A 74 -4.08 18.86 -7.83
N LYS A 75 -4.29 19.80 -6.90
CA LYS A 75 -3.63 19.82 -5.58
C LYS A 75 -4.45 19.15 -4.47
N ALA A 76 -5.71 18.78 -4.76
CA ALA A 76 -6.60 18.18 -3.79
C ALA A 76 -6.40 16.66 -3.73
N LEU A 77 -6.48 16.09 -2.52
CA LEU A 77 -6.44 14.64 -2.31
C LEU A 77 -7.86 14.08 -2.46
N ASP A 78 -8.00 13.05 -3.28
CA ASP A 78 -9.27 12.35 -3.47
C ASP A 78 -9.16 10.95 -2.88
N TRP A 79 -9.75 10.74 -1.71
CA TRP A 79 -9.78 9.45 -1.02
C TRP A 79 -11.03 8.62 -1.35
N ASP A 80 -12.02 9.19 -2.05
CA ASP A 80 -13.37 8.65 -2.10
C ASP A 80 -13.79 8.09 -3.46
N THR A 81 -13.14 8.46 -4.55
CA THR A 81 -13.54 8.03 -5.90
C THR A 81 -12.96 6.67 -6.24
N GLU A 82 -13.68 5.60 -5.89
CA GLU A 82 -13.24 4.21 -6.06
C GLU A 82 -12.85 3.87 -7.50
N SER A 83 -13.58 4.37 -8.49
CA SER A 83 -13.29 4.11 -9.91
C SER A 83 -11.91 4.62 -10.33
N LYS A 84 -11.44 5.71 -9.76
CA LYS A 84 -10.10 6.24 -10.02
C LYS A 84 -9.02 5.36 -9.40
N TYR A 85 -9.26 4.85 -8.18
CA TYR A 85 -8.34 3.88 -7.54
C TYR A 85 -8.25 2.60 -8.36
N GLU A 86 -9.38 2.09 -8.84
CA GLU A 86 -9.40 0.91 -9.70
C GLU A 86 -8.59 1.12 -10.98
N ALA A 87 -8.78 2.25 -11.66
CA ALA A 87 -8.06 2.57 -12.89
C ALA A 87 -6.55 2.67 -12.67
N VAL A 88 -6.11 3.36 -11.61
CA VAL A 88 -4.69 3.48 -11.26
C VAL A 88 -4.13 2.14 -10.82
N ALA A 89 -4.86 1.37 -10.01
CA ALA A 89 -4.43 0.03 -9.59
C ALA A 89 -4.22 -0.91 -10.77
N LYS A 90 -5.15 -0.96 -11.72
CA LYS A 90 -4.99 -1.76 -12.95
C LYS A 90 -3.73 -1.36 -13.71
N HIS A 91 -3.48 -0.07 -13.84
CA HIS A 91 -2.28 0.44 -14.48
C HIS A 91 -1.00 0.00 -13.76
N LEU A 92 -0.97 0.11 -12.42
CA LEU A 92 0.15 -0.34 -11.60
C LEU A 92 0.39 -1.85 -11.75
N LEU A 93 -0.67 -2.65 -11.74
CA LEU A 93 -0.56 -4.10 -11.92
C LEU A 93 0.00 -4.46 -13.31
N GLU A 94 -0.44 -3.77 -14.35
CA GLU A 94 0.06 -3.99 -15.73
C GLU A 94 1.53 -3.62 -15.85
N VAL A 95 1.94 -2.48 -15.31
CA VAL A 95 3.35 -2.05 -15.32
C VAL A 95 4.21 -3.02 -14.52
N GLY A 96 3.74 -3.44 -13.35
CA GLY A 96 4.43 -4.44 -12.55
C GLY A 96 4.64 -5.73 -13.31
N HIS A 97 3.61 -6.24 -13.95
CA HIS A 97 3.69 -7.48 -14.75
C HIS A 97 4.72 -7.36 -15.87
N LYS A 98 4.74 -6.24 -16.60
CA LYS A 98 5.74 -5.99 -17.66
C LYS A 98 7.17 -5.96 -17.13
N LEU A 99 7.36 -5.51 -15.89
CA LEU A 99 8.67 -5.46 -15.23
C LEU A 99 9.05 -6.77 -14.54
N GLY A 100 8.18 -7.80 -14.62
CA GLY A 100 8.40 -9.07 -13.94
C GLY A 100 8.09 -9.04 -12.44
N ILE A 101 7.31 -8.08 -11.99
CA ILE A 101 6.95 -7.88 -10.58
C ILE A 101 5.43 -7.95 -10.45
N ASP A 102 4.90 -9.10 -10.02
CA ASP A 102 3.47 -9.26 -9.82
C ASP A 102 3.01 -8.56 -8.56
N LEU A 103 1.92 -7.81 -8.67
CA LEU A 103 1.35 -7.03 -7.59
C LEU A 103 -0.06 -7.49 -7.24
N GLU A 104 -0.50 -7.16 -6.03
CA GLU A 104 -1.87 -7.32 -5.56
C GLU A 104 -2.42 -5.96 -5.15
N TRP A 105 -3.70 -5.73 -5.45
CA TRP A 105 -4.40 -4.53 -5.05
C TRP A 105 -5.41 -4.83 -3.93
N GLY A 106 -5.38 -4.03 -2.86
CA GLY A 106 -6.28 -4.17 -1.72
C GLY A 106 -7.75 -3.96 -2.05
N GLY A 107 -8.07 -3.30 -3.16
CA GLY A 107 -9.45 -3.15 -3.63
C GLY A 107 -10.11 -4.46 -4.10
N ASN A 108 -9.33 -5.51 -4.35
CA ASN A 108 -9.82 -6.84 -4.70
C ASN A 108 -10.04 -7.74 -3.48
N TRP A 109 -9.70 -7.29 -2.30
CA TRP A 109 -9.84 -8.08 -1.08
C TRP A 109 -11.28 -8.09 -0.57
N ARG A 110 -11.59 -9.07 0.28
CA ARG A 110 -12.89 -9.14 0.96
C ARG A 110 -13.13 -7.87 1.80
N PHE A 111 -12.12 -7.47 2.58
CA PHE A 111 -12.09 -6.18 3.27
C PHE A 111 -11.27 -5.22 2.41
N LYS A 112 -11.98 -4.43 1.62
CA LYS A 112 -11.36 -3.59 0.60
C LYS A 112 -10.49 -2.49 1.18
N ASP A 113 -9.28 -2.37 0.63
CA ASP A 113 -8.31 -1.34 0.95
C ASP A 113 -7.83 -0.70 -0.36
N TYR A 114 -8.58 0.27 -0.85
CA TYR A 114 -8.36 0.88 -2.17
C TYR A 114 -7.00 1.53 -2.36
N PRO A 115 -6.40 2.21 -1.34
CA PRO A 115 -5.07 2.80 -1.48
C PRO A 115 -3.91 1.80 -1.48
N HIS A 116 -4.14 0.53 -1.14
CA HIS A 116 -3.08 -0.43 -0.86
C HIS A 116 -2.66 -1.24 -2.08
N ILE A 117 -1.35 -1.24 -2.37
CA ILE A 117 -0.69 -2.10 -3.35
C ILE A 117 0.44 -2.85 -2.65
N GLN A 118 0.56 -4.14 -2.90
CA GLN A 118 1.66 -4.94 -2.39
C GLN A 118 2.20 -5.91 -3.44
N ILE A 119 3.41 -6.40 -3.22
CA ILE A 119 4.00 -7.46 -4.04
C ILE A 119 3.24 -8.75 -3.77
N ALA A 120 2.82 -9.45 -4.84
CA ALA A 120 2.10 -10.71 -4.72
C ALA A 120 2.92 -11.74 -3.94
N GLY A 121 2.27 -12.44 -3.04
CA GLY A 121 2.93 -13.42 -2.17
C GLY A 121 3.68 -12.80 -0.98
N ALA A 122 3.47 -11.52 -0.69
CA ALA A 122 4.11 -10.83 0.43
C ALA A 122 3.92 -11.56 1.76
N ASP A 123 2.76 -12.16 1.99
CA ASP A 123 2.47 -12.86 3.25
C ASP A 123 3.34 -14.09 3.46
N LYS A 124 3.96 -14.61 2.41
CA LYS A 124 4.86 -15.78 2.47
C LYS A 124 6.31 -15.40 2.79
N ILE A 125 6.64 -14.11 2.79
CA ILE A 125 7.99 -13.62 3.06
C ILE A 125 8.10 -13.24 4.54
N ALA A 126 9.13 -13.76 5.20
CA ALA A 126 9.34 -13.53 6.63
C ALA A 126 9.73 -12.06 6.92
N PHE A 127 9.26 -11.55 8.06
CA PHE A 127 9.63 -10.24 8.55
C PHE A 127 11.04 -10.25 9.17
N LYS A 128 11.70 -9.12 9.08
CA LYS A 128 12.97 -8.91 9.77
C LYS A 128 12.72 -8.88 11.28
N LYS A 129 13.51 -9.64 12.00
CA LYS A 129 13.48 -9.68 13.46
C LYS A 129 14.16 -8.46 14.10
#